data_bc710bade6702cb1b6c001ca5dad8cb4
#
_entry.id   bc710bade6702cb1b6c001ca5dad8cb4
#
_cell.length_a   1.000
_cell.length_b   1.000
_cell.length_c   1.000
_cell.angle_alpha   90.00
_cell.angle_beta   90.00
_cell.angle_gamma   90.00
#
_symmetry.space_group_name_H-M   'P 1'
#
loop_
_entity.id
_entity.type
_entity.pdbx_description
1 polymer ?
#
loop_
_entity_poly.entity_id
_entity_poly.type
_entity_poly.pdbx_seq_one_letter_code
_entity_poly.pdbx_strand_id
1 'polypeptide(L)'
;MYHNEREKGGTPVLDENSKQEMFKKMKERKGEVKTVRKIVGIIALVVLIVIAIAGYSSYNYVTSALEPVDPESNKKIEVEIPMGSGITSISSILEQKGIIKDASIFKYYTKFKNESDFQAGNYSLTQSMTLDEIIESLKTGRVYREPVFTMTVPEGLTLEQIANVVEKNTSHSAEKFMERVTNQSFIEQMMTEYPELLTEDILKENVRYALEGYLYPATYPFFEKDPTLDDVIKTMLTSMNTIVSEYTTVLAEKEMSVHEFLTFASLLEEEATAQTDRETIASVFYNRMKIDMPLQTDPTVLYALGSHKDRVLYEDLEVKNPYNTYVNVGLPPGPIAGAGKTSIEATLNPTETDYLYFLADKEGTNHFAKSYDEHLANIEKYLR
;
A
#
# COMPACT_ATOMS: atom_id res chain seq x y z
N MET A 1 -98.72 -11.00 -35.51
CA MET A 1 -99.06 -9.57 -35.71
C MET A 1 -98.48 -8.80 -34.54
N TYR A 2 -97.28 -8.25 -34.64
CA TYR A 2 -96.71 -7.34 -33.66
C TYR A 2 -96.08 -6.20 -34.43
N HIS A 3 -96.65 -5.02 -34.21
CA HIS A 3 -96.16 -3.73 -34.71
C HIS A 3 -94.93 -3.30 -34.03
N ASN A 4 -93.96 -2.93 -34.81
CA ASN A 4 -92.66 -2.41 -34.38
C ASN A 4 -92.67 -0.89 -34.51
N GLU A 5 -92.87 -0.16 -33.41
CA GLU A 5 -92.71 1.29 -33.38
C GLU A 5 -91.22 1.62 -32.97
N ARG A 6 -90.46 2.17 -33.91
CA ARG A 6 -89.12 2.74 -33.67
C ARG A 6 -89.30 4.17 -33.12
N GLU A 7 -89.05 4.36 -31.86
CA GLU A 7 -88.88 5.69 -31.35
C GLU A 7 -87.64 6.32 -31.96
N LYS A 8 -87.77 7.48 -32.56
CA LYS A 8 -86.68 8.37 -33.03
C LYS A 8 -86.10 9.10 -31.85
N GLY A 9 -84.90 8.67 -31.39
CA GLY A 9 -84.08 9.42 -30.42
C GLY A 9 -83.62 10.75 -31.00
N GLY A 10 -84.32 11.80 -30.75
CA GLY A 10 -83.89 13.16 -30.99
C GLY A 10 -82.89 13.54 -29.91
N THR A 11 -81.69 13.85 -30.31
CA THR A 11 -80.70 14.55 -29.40
C THR A 11 -81.36 15.78 -28.86
N PRO A 12 -81.36 16.02 -27.54
CA PRO A 12 -81.97 17.24 -26.97
C PRO A 12 -81.17 18.44 -27.46
N VAL A 13 -81.80 19.29 -28.24
CA VAL A 13 -81.25 20.56 -28.67
C VAL A 13 -81.31 21.48 -27.45
N LEU A 14 -80.21 21.67 -26.80
CA LEU A 14 -80.11 22.65 -25.71
C LEU A 14 -80.50 24.04 -26.22
N ASP A 15 -81.36 24.74 -25.48
CA ASP A 15 -81.73 26.10 -25.80
C ASP A 15 -80.54 27.04 -25.68
N GLU A 16 -80.61 28.24 -26.28
CA GLU A 16 -79.53 29.16 -26.35
C GLU A 16 -79.12 29.67 -24.94
N ASN A 17 -80.07 29.78 -24.00
CA ASN A 17 -79.79 30.13 -22.61
C ASN A 17 -79.00 29.06 -21.90
N SER A 18 -79.34 27.77 -22.07
CA SER A 18 -78.58 26.64 -21.50
C SER A 18 -77.17 26.51 -22.07
N LYS A 19 -76.97 26.85 -23.34
CA LYS A 19 -75.62 26.95 -23.95
C LYS A 19 -74.82 28.10 -23.38
N GLN A 20 -75.41 29.26 -23.19
CA GLN A 20 -74.71 30.40 -22.60
C GLN A 20 -74.36 30.18 -21.13
N GLU A 21 -75.21 29.57 -20.33
CA GLU A 21 -74.85 29.15 -18.96
C GLU A 21 -73.72 28.12 -18.90
N MET A 22 -73.74 27.16 -19.79
CA MET A 22 -72.70 26.15 -19.87
C MET A 22 -71.34 26.75 -20.29
N PHE A 23 -71.36 27.68 -21.27
CA PHE A 23 -70.15 28.44 -21.66
C PHE A 23 -69.64 29.33 -20.53
N LYS A 24 -70.52 29.97 -19.77
CA LYS A 24 -70.15 30.80 -18.60
C LYS A 24 -69.52 29.93 -17.52
N LYS A 25 -70.13 28.80 -17.16
CA LYS A 25 -69.56 27.84 -16.17
C LYS A 25 -68.25 27.22 -16.63
N MET A 26 -68.06 26.93 -17.95
CA MET A 26 -66.79 26.44 -18.49
C MET A 26 -65.70 27.53 -18.44
N LYS A 27 -66.02 28.80 -18.67
CA LYS A 27 -65.07 29.93 -18.58
C LYS A 27 -64.64 30.18 -17.15
N GLU A 28 -65.58 30.13 -16.19
CA GLU A 28 -65.34 30.22 -14.76
C GLU A 28 -64.43 29.05 -14.30
N ARG A 29 -64.74 27.80 -14.63
CA ARG A 29 -63.91 26.63 -14.35
C ARG A 29 -62.51 26.73 -14.97
N LYS A 30 -62.38 27.23 -16.21
CA LYS A 30 -61.05 27.48 -16.81
C LYS A 30 -60.24 28.54 -16.03
N GLY A 31 -60.91 29.59 -15.50
CA GLY A 31 -60.28 30.60 -14.65
C GLY A 31 -59.80 30.01 -13.32
N GLU A 32 -60.64 29.24 -12.64
CA GLU A 32 -60.32 28.55 -11.39
C GLU A 32 -59.17 27.56 -11.55
N VAL A 33 -59.21 26.69 -12.61
CA VAL A 33 -58.14 25.74 -12.91
C VAL A 33 -56.81 26.44 -13.21
N LYS A 34 -56.83 27.60 -13.89
CA LYS A 34 -55.66 28.39 -14.16
C LYS A 34 -55.05 28.97 -12.87
N THR A 35 -55.90 29.42 -11.94
CA THR A 35 -55.49 29.95 -10.62
C THR A 35 -54.95 28.83 -9.75
N VAL A 36 -55.62 27.69 -9.66
CA VAL A 36 -55.14 26.49 -8.93
C VAL A 36 -53.80 26.03 -9.47
N ARG A 37 -53.62 25.95 -10.80
CA ARG A 37 -52.31 25.58 -11.40
C ARG A 37 -51.22 26.56 -11.04
N LYS A 38 -51.50 27.88 -10.96
CA LYS A 38 -50.51 28.89 -10.50
C LYS A 38 -50.15 28.67 -9.03
N ILE A 39 -51.14 28.45 -8.16
CA ILE A 39 -50.91 28.20 -6.73
C ILE A 39 -50.08 26.93 -6.54
N VAL A 40 -50.46 25.81 -7.23
CA VAL A 40 -49.71 24.56 -7.18
C VAL A 40 -48.30 24.76 -7.71
N GLY A 41 -48.07 25.52 -8.78
CA GLY A 41 -46.76 25.84 -9.31
C GLY A 41 -45.90 26.64 -8.31
N ILE A 42 -46.50 27.63 -7.63
CA ILE A 42 -45.81 28.42 -6.59
C ILE A 42 -45.44 27.52 -5.40
N ILE A 43 -46.36 26.66 -4.93
CA ILE A 43 -46.09 25.72 -3.84
C ILE A 43 -44.97 24.78 -4.23
N ALA A 44 -45.01 24.21 -5.46
CA ALA A 44 -43.95 23.32 -5.95
C ALA A 44 -42.60 24.04 -6.01
N LEU A 45 -42.55 25.28 -6.46
CA LEU A 45 -41.35 26.11 -6.49
C LEU A 45 -40.78 26.33 -5.06
N VAL A 46 -41.67 26.68 -4.13
CA VAL A 46 -41.26 26.89 -2.71
C VAL A 46 -40.71 25.62 -2.12
N VAL A 47 -41.34 24.45 -2.37
CA VAL A 47 -40.86 23.17 -1.91
C VAL A 47 -39.47 22.85 -2.50
N LEU A 48 -39.25 23.09 -3.80
CA LEU A 48 -37.93 22.91 -4.44
C LEU A 48 -36.87 23.83 -3.82
N ILE A 49 -37.19 25.08 -3.53
CA ILE A 49 -36.26 26.01 -2.86
C ILE A 49 -35.92 25.50 -1.45
N VAL A 50 -36.90 25.04 -0.69
CA VAL A 50 -36.68 24.49 0.66
C VAL A 50 -35.78 23.24 0.58
N ILE A 51 -36.02 22.35 -0.37
CA ILE A 51 -35.16 21.17 -0.59
C ILE A 51 -33.74 21.57 -0.98
N ALA A 52 -33.57 22.57 -1.85
CA ALA A 52 -32.26 23.05 -2.26
C ALA A 52 -31.49 23.68 -1.09
N ILE A 53 -32.19 24.50 -0.26
CA ILE A 53 -31.58 25.10 0.94
C ILE A 53 -31.19 24.02 1.95
N ALA A 54 -32.08 23.04 2.20
CA ALA A 54 -31.81 21.92 3.09
C ALA A 54 -30.62 21.07 2.60
N GLY A 55 -30.59 20.79 1.29
CA GLY A 55 -29.48 20.04 0.67
C GLY A 55 -28.15 20.77 0.79
N TYR A 56 -28.13 22.08 0.51
CA TYR A 56 -26.94 22.91 0.65
C TYR A 56 -26.46 23.00 2.10
N SER A 57 -27.39 23.21 3.04
CA SER A 57 -27.09 23.27 4.47
C SER A 57 -26.51 21.92 4.97
N SER A 58 -27.12 20.79 4.54
CA SER A 58 -26.65 19.45 4.89
C SER A 58 -25.25 19.17 4.32
N TYR A 59 -24.99 19.58 3.08
CA TYR A 59 -23.68 19.47 2.46
C TYR A 59 -22.60 20.22 3.24
N ASN A 60 -22.86 21.49 3.55
CA ASN A 60 -21.92 22.30 4.34
C ASN A 60 -21.70 21.75 5.75
N TYR A 61 -22.76 21.23 6.38
CA TYR A 61 -22.62 20.57 7.68
C TYR A 61 -21.70 19.36 7.64
N VAL A 62 -21.91 18.45 6.68
CA VAL A 62 -21.09 17.25 6.53
C VAL A 62 -19.64 17.61 6.21
N THR A 63 -19.39 18.51 5.25
CA THR A 63 -18.04 18.93 4.90
C THR A 63 -17.30 19.57 6.07
N SER A 64 -17.98 20.46 6.81
CA SER A 64 -17.42 21.07 8.02
C SER A 64 -17.10 20.03 9.11
N ALA A 65 -17.95 19.00 9.28
CA ALA A 65 -17.73 17.97 10.28
C ALA A 65 -16.57 17.01 9.94
N LEU A 66 -16.15 16.94 8.68
CA LEU A 66 -14.98 16.17 8.24
C LEU A 66 -13.65 16.90 8.48
N GLU A 67 -13.69 18.22 8.71
CA GLU A 67 -12.50 19.01 9.00
C GLU A 67 -12.11 18.93 10.49
N PRO A 68 -10.83 19.16 10.84
CA PRO A 68 -10.37 19.29 12.21
C PRO A 68 -11.22 20.26 13.04
N VAL A 69 -11.32 20.03 14.33
CA VAL A 69 -12.08 20.92 15.25
C VAL A 69 -11.42 22.28 15.31
N ASP A 70 -10.11 22.33 15.50
CA ASP A 70 -9.27 23.51 15.49
C ASP A 70 -7.92 23.20 14.86
N PRO A 71 -7.70 23.56 13.57
CA PRO A 71 -6.47 23.24 12.82
C PRO A 71 -5.18 23.80 13.42
N GLU A 72 -5.27 24.84 14.28
CA GLU A 72 -4.10 25.48 14.89
C GLU A 72 -3.83 24.97 16.32
N SER A 73 -4.71 24.15 16.89
CA SER A 73 -4.62 23.68 18.26
C SER A 73 -3.70 22.47 18.40
N ASN A 74 -2.50 22.67 18.93
CA ASN A 74 -1.56 21.60 19.30
C ASN A 74 -1.75 21.10 20.74
N LYS A 75 -2.85 21.50 21.42
CA LYS A 75 -3.14 21.06 22.78
C LYS A 75 -3.51 19.58 22.81
N LYS A 76 -2.72 18.78 23.53
CA LYS A 76 -2.98 17.37 23.76
C LYS A 76 -4.14 17.16 24.70
N ILE A 77 -5.07 16.31 24.31
CA ILE A 77 -6.26 15.91 25.07
C ILE A 77 -6.19 14.42 25.29
N GLU A 78 -6.21 13.99 26.56
CA GLU A 78 -6.21 12.57 26.91
C GLU A 78 -7.59 11.97 26.69
N VAL A 79 -7.62 10.89 25.89
CA VAL A 79 -8.82 10.17 25.50
C VAL A 79 -8.65 8.70 25.87
N GLU A 80 -9.45 8.20 26.80
CA GLU A 80 -9.49 6.78 27.15
C GLU A 80 -10.56 6.07 26.32
N ILE A 81 -10.16 5.03 25.60
CA ILE A 81 -11.05 4.11 24.88
C ILE A 81 -11.11 2.79 25.65
N PRO A 82 -12.22 2.49 26.33
CA PRO A 82 -12.38 1.25 27.12
C PRO A 82 -12.29 -0.02 26.25
N MET A 83 -11.85 -1.13 26.86
CA MET A 83 -11.85 -2.43 26.19
C MET A 83 -13.26 -2.84 25.74
N GLY A 84 -13.38 -3.34 24.52
CA GLY A 84 -14.67 -3.75 23.93
C GLY A 84 -15.52 -2.60 23.40
N SER A 85 -15.01 -1.38 23.36
CA SER A 85 -15.73 -0.24 22.78
C SER A 85 -15.97 -0.43 21.29
N GLY A 86 -17.24 -0.47 20.88
CA GLY A 86 -17.60 -0.43 19.46
C GLY A 86 -17.49 0.99 18.88
N ILE A 87 -17.50 1.11 17.53
CA ILE A 87 -17.35 2.40 16.81
C ILE A 87 -18.33 3.49 17.31
N THR A 88 -19.55 3.14 17.70
CA THR A 88 -20.52 4.10 18.22
C THR A 88 -20.06 4.71 19.55
N SER A 89 -19.51 3.89 20.45
CA SER A 89 -18.98 4.34 21.74
C SER A 89 -17.72 5.20 21.53
N ILE A 90 -16.79 4.73 20.67
CA ILE A 90 -15.57 5.45 20.33
C ILE A 90 -15.91 6.84 19.79
N SER A 91 -16.80 6.92 18.79
CA SER A 91 -17.24 8.21 18.19
C SER A 91 -17.80 9.16 19.24
N SER A 92 -18.65 8.67 20.15
CA SER A 92 -19.23 9.48 21.23
C SER A 92 -18.16 10.00 22.20
N ILE A 93 -17.18 9.16 22.56
CA ILE A 93 -16.07 9.58 23.43
C ILE A 93 -15.23 10.68 22.77
N LEU A 94 -14.89 10.52 21.49
CA LEU A 94 -14.11 11.52 20.72
C LEU A 94 -14.85 12.85 20.63
N GLU A 95 -16.16 12.85 20.36
CA GLU A 95 -17.00 14.05 20.33
C GLU A 95 -17.07 14.73 21.69
N GLN A 96 -17.35 13.97 22.77
CA GLN A 96 -17.39 14.50 24.13
C GLN A 96 -16.07 15.11 24.58
N LYS A 97 -14.95 14.59 24.11
CA LYS A 97 -13.62 15.12 24.35
C LYS A 97 -13.25 16.28 23.43
N GLY A 98 -14.12 16.61 22.47
CA GLY A 98 -13.90 17.71 21.52
C GLY A 98 -12.78 17.41 20.51
N ILE A 99 -12.50 16.15 20.21
CA ILE A 99 -11.54 15.72 19.21
C ILE A 99 -12.14 15.69 17.81
N ILE A 100 -13.44 15.42 17.71
CA ILE A 100 -14.21 15.45 16.47
C ILE A 100 -15.43 16.34 16.66
N LYS A 101 -15.98 16.86 15.56
CA LYS A 101 -17.15 17.75 15.58
C LYS A 101 -18.48 17.01 15.69
N ASP A 102 -18.57 15.76 15.17
CA ASP A 102 -19.82 14.98 15.12
C ASP A 102 -19.53 13.47 15.12
N ALA A 103 -20.08 12.77 16.13
CA ALA A 103 -19.91 11.33 16.31
C ALA A 103 -20.56 10.51 15.19
N SER A 104 -21.71 10.96 14.67
CA SER A 104 -22.41 10.25 13.61
C SER A 104 -21.66 10.33 12.28
N ILE A 105 -21.13 11.52 11.96
CA ILE A 105 -20.32 11.73 10.75
C ILE A 105 -19.04 10.87 10.83
N PHE A 106 -18.34 10.87 11.96
CA PHE A 106 -17.15 10.02 12.14
C PHE A 106 -17.46 8.53 11.97
N LYS A 107 -18.54 8.04 12.59
CA LYS A 107 -18.99 6.65 12.44
C LYS A 107 -19.28 6.28 10.97
N TYR A 108 -19.97 7.14 10.21
CA TYR A 108 -20.23 6.88 8.81
C TYR A 108 -18.98 7.01 7.94
N TYR A 109 -18.08 7.91 8.29
CA TYR A 109 -16.79 8.08 7.61
C TYR A 109 -15.90 6.82 7.73
N THR A 110 -15.77 6.27 8.95
CA THR A 110 -15.03 5.02 9.19
C THR A 110 -15.64 3.85 8.42
N LYS A 111 -16.98 3.76 8.39
CA LYS A 111 -17.68 2.73 7.62
C LYS A 111 -17.47 2.87 6.10
N PHE A 112 -17.49 4.11 5.59
CA PHE A 112 -17.25 4.38 4.18
C PHE A 112 -15.81 4.04 3.76
N LYS A 113 -14.83 4.33 4.61
CA LYS A 113 -13.43 3.98 4.42
C LYS A 113 -13.13 2.49 4.67
N ASN A 114 -14.12 1.72 5.13
CA ASN A 114 -13.98 0.32 5.56
C ASN A 114 -12.94 0.13 6.67
N GLU A 115 -12.87 1.12 7.59
CA GLU A 115 -11.94 1.10 8.71
C GLU A 115 -12.55 0.42 9.94
N SER A 116 -11.80 -0.51 10.53
CA SER A 116 -12.17 -1.30 11.71
C SER A 116 -10.93 -1.52 12.59
N ASP A 117 -11.03 -2.42 13.55
CA ASP A 117 -9.92 -2.88 14.39
C ASP A 117 -9.30 -1.80 15.29
N PHE A 118 -10.16 -0.87 15.77
CA PHE A 118 -9.75 0.15 16.72
C PHE A 118 -9.36 -0.46 18.07
N GLN A 119 -8.19 -0.08 18.56
CA GLN A 119 -7.64 -0.60 19.81
C GLN A 119 -8.17 0.18 21.00
N ALA A 120 -8.41 -0.53 22.11
CA ALA A 120 -8.67 0.08 23.42
C ALA A 120 -7.34 0.62 24.00
N GLY A 121 -7.42 1.73 24.74
CA GLY A 121 -6.25 2.32 25.39
C GLY A 121 -6.38 3.80 25.67
N ASN A 122 -5.30 4.39 26.15
CA ASN A 122 -5.19 5.82 26.39
C ASN A 122 -4.48 6.50 25.22
N TYR A 123 -5.14 7.50 24.65
CA TYR A 123 -4.67 8.26 23.50
C TYR A 123 -4.48 9.73 23.89
N SER A 124 -3.44 10.34 23.36
CA SER A 124 -3.20 11.76 23.50
C SER A 124 -3.39 12.42 22.13
N LEU A 125 -4.61 12.87 21.85
CA LEU A 125 -5.03 13.40 20.56
C LEU A 125 -5.07 14.94 20.60
N THR A 126 -5.07 15.60 19.43
CA THR A 126 -5.20 17.05 19.32
C THR A 126 -6.40 17.42 18.45
N GLN A 127 -6.92 18.63 18.63
CA GLN A 127 -8.04 19.15 17.83
C GLN A 127 -7.64 19.51 16.40
N SER A 128 -6.33 19.59 16.11
CA SER A 128 -5.80 19.82 14.77
C SER A 128 -5.73 18.54 13.90
N MET A 129 -5.92 17.37 14.50
CA MET A 129 -5.89 16.10 13.76
C MET A 129 -7.06 15.99 12.81
N THR A 130 -6.77 15.48 11.61
CA THR A 130 -7.77 15.04 10.64
C THR A 130 -8.44 13.74 11.09
N LEU A 131 -9.60 13.42 10.51
CA LEU A 131 -10.26 12.14 10.84
C LEU A 131 -9.40 10.92 10.47
N ASP A 132 -8.62 11.00 9.39
CA ASP A 132 -7.72 9.91 8.98
C ASP A 132 -6.57 9.71 10.00
N GLU A 133 -6.00 10.78 10.53
CA GLU A 133 -4.96 10.71 11.57
C GLU A 133 -5.51 10.15 12.89
N ILE A 134 -6.74 10.52 13.24
CA ILE A 134 -7.43 9.96 14.43
C ILE A 134 -7.67 8.46 14.22
N ILE A 135 -8.15 8.03 13.05
CA ILE A 135 -8.38 6.63 12.70
C ILE A 135 -7.08 5.84 12.82
N GLU A 136 -5.99 6.34 12.23
CA GLU A 136 -4.69 5.68 12.29
C GLU A 136 -4.17 5.56 13.73
N SER A 137 -4.32 6.61 14.54
CA SER A 137 -3.97 6.56 15.97
C SER A 137 -4.75 5.47 16.72
N LEU A 138 -6.05 5.35 16.45
CA LEU A 138 -6.91 4.36 17.08
C LEU A 138 -6.62 2.92 16.63
N LYS A 139 -6.19 2.72 15.39
CA LYS A 139 -5.81 1.40 14.84
C LYS A 139 -4.46 0.93 15.35
N THR A 140 -3.50 1.83 15.42
CA THR A 140 -2.12 1.49 15.81
C THR A 140 -1.90 1.53 17.33
N GLY A 141 -2.83 2.07 18.10
CA GLY A 141 -2.63 2.34 19.52
C GLY A 141 -1.62 3.45 19.80
N ARG A 142 -1.18 4.18 18.74
CA ARG A 142 -0.16 5.22 18.83
C ARG A 142 -0.80 6.60 18.76
N VAL A 143 -0.24 7.51 19.55
CA VAL A 143 -0.54 8.94 19.39
C VAL A 143 0.03 9.38 18.04
N TYR A 144 -0.81 9.95 17.16
CA TYR A 144 -0.29 10.62 15.97
C TYR A 144 0.69 11.72 16.42
N ARG A 145 1.91 11.59 15.99
CA ARG A 145 2.93 12.63 16.12
C ARG A 145 3.41 12.93 14.71
N GLU A 146 3.54 14.20 14.37
CA GLU A 146 4.35 14.53 13.20
C GLU A 146 5.76 13.96 13.39
N PRO A 147 6.28 13.24 12.40
CA PRO A 147 7.65 12.76 12.48
C PRO A 147 8.60 13.94 12.55
N VAL A 148 9.56 13.89 13.46
CA VAL A 148 10.64 14.89 13.57
C VAL A 148 11.47 14.90 12.29
N PHE A 149 11.69 13.71 11.71
CA PHE A 149 12.29 13.53 10.39
C PHE A 149 11.86 12.19 9.80
N THR A 150 12.07 12.04 8.48
CA THR A 150 11.91 10.78 7.78
C THR A 150 13.25 10.33 7.22
N MET A 151 13.54 9.03 7.29
CA MET A 151 14.72 8.41 6.70
C MET A 151 14.29 7.45 5.59
N THR A 152 14.72 7.69 4.37
CA THR A 152 14.45 6.80 3.23
C THR A 152 15.65 5.89 3.01
N VAL A 153 15.38 4.57 3.06
CA VAL A 153 16.32 3.51 2.68
C VAL A 153 15.86 2.97 1.32
N PRO A 154 16.54 3.28 0.23
CA PRO A 154 16.24 2.76 -1.10
C PRO A 154 16.38 1.23 -1.18
N GLU A 155 15.69 0.63 -2.16
CA GLU A 155 15.89 -0.77 -2.57
C GLU A 155 17.30 -0.96 -3.16
N GLY A 156 17.82 -2.19 -3.14
CA GLY A 156 19.14 -2.54 -3.71
C GLY A 156 20.34 -2.11 -2.84
N LEU A 157 20.14 -1.54 -1.66
CA LEU A 157 21.28 -1.18 -0.81
C LEU A 157 21.82 -2.37 -0.01
N THR A 158 23.15 -2.49 0.03
CA THR A 158 23.85 -3.37 0.97
C THR A 158 23.79 -2.80 2.39
N LEU A 159 24.09 -3.63 3.38
CA LEU A 159 24.13 -3.24 4.78
C LEU A 159 25.13 -2.08 5.02
N GLU A 160 26.27 -2.08 4.35
CA GLU A 160 27.27 -1.01 4.39
C GLU A 160 26.74 0.32 3.82
N GLN A 161 25.94 0.24 2.74
CA GLN A 161 25.31 1.42 2.15
C GLN A 161 24.16 1.93 3.03
N ILE A 162 23.39 1.04 3.67
CA ILE A 162 22.38 1.42 4.68
C ILE A 162 23.06 2.14 5.85
N ALA A 163 24.24 1.70 6.30
CA ALA A 163 25.01 2.38 7.32
C ALA A 163 25.29 3.86 6.97
N ASN A 164 25.63 4.14 5.70
CA ASN A 164 25.82 5.51 5.20
C ASN A 164 24.52 6.32 5.18
N VAL A 165 23.38 5.69 4.89
CA VAL A 165 22.06 6.34 4.99
C VAL A 165 21.76 6.72 6.44
N VAL A 166 22.02 5.82 7.39
CA VAL A 166 21.83 6.08 8.82
C VAL A 166 22.73 7.22 9.29
N GLU A 167 24.02 7.22 8.94
CA GLU A 167 24.95 8.30 9.28
C GLU A 167 24.51 9.67 8.76
N LYS A 168 23.98 9.72 7.55
CA LYS A 168 23.50 10.97 6.92
C LYS A 168 22.25 11.53 7.62
N ASN A 169 21.42 10.69 8.21
CA ASN A 169 20.11 11.09 8.75
C ASN A 169 20.03 11.11 10.28
N THR A 170 21.01 10.57 10.98
CA THR A 170 21.04 10.47 12.45
C THR A 170 22.38 10.96 13.01
N SER A 171 22.55 10.95 14.33
CA SER A 171 23.83 11.26 15.01
C SER A 171 24.82 10.08 15.02
N HIS A 172 24.42 8.91 14.49
CA HIS A 172 25.21 7.69 14.54
C HIS A 172 26.10 7.57 13.32
N SER A 173 27.39 7.22 13.51
CA SER A 173 28.29 6.97 12.39
C SER A 173 28.02 5.61 11.73
N ALA A 174 28.35 5.48 10.44
CA ALA A 174 28.26 4.24 9.69
C ALA A 174 29.05 3.10 10.36
N GLU A 175 30.22 3.41 10.95
CA GLU A 175 31.06 2.45 11.68
C GLU A 175 30.31 1.86 12.89
N LYS A 176 29.66 2.72 13.71
CA LYS A 176 28.88 2.28 14.87
C LYS A 176 27.67 1.44 14.47
N PHE A 177 27.04 1.80 13.36
CA PHE A 177 25.94 1.00 12.83
C PHE A 177 26.44 -0.40 12.43
N MET A 178 27.53 -0.50 11.67
CA MET A 178 28.12 -1.78 11.27
C MET A 178 28.59 -2.58 12.49
N GLU A 179 29.23 -1.96 13.48
CA GLU A 179 29.58 -2.60 14.74
C GLU A 179 28.34 -3.21 15.44
N ARG A 180 27.21 -2.48 15.43
CA ARG A 180 25.99 -2.95 16.09
C ARG A 180 25.33 -4.11 15.35
N VAL A 181 25.15 -4.03 14.02
CA VAL A 181 24.50 -5.07 13.21
C VAL A 181 25.34 -6.35 13.06
N THR A 182 26.65 -6.27 13.37
CA THR A 182 27.56 -7.44 13.39
C THR A 182 27.84 -7.95 14.82
N ASN A 183 27.28 -7.29 15.85
CA ASN A 183 27.47 -7.71 17.23
C ASN A 183 26.70 -9.00 17.52
N GLN A 184 27.39 -10.07 17.90
CA GLN A 184 26.84 -11.38 18.13
C GLN A 184 25.67 -11.38 19.15
N SER A 185 25.83 -10.71 20.28
CA SER A 185 24.77 -10.69 21.30
C SER A 185 23.53 -9.91 20.84
N PHE A 186 23.71 -8.90 20.00
CA PHE A 186 22.60 -8.18 19.40
C PHE A 186 21.86 -9.05 18.37
N ILE A 187 22.59 -9.78 17.52
CA ILE A 187 22.00 -10.71 16.57
C ILE A 187 21.18 -11.77 17.30
N GLU A 188 21.72 -12.40 18.34
CA GLU A 188 21.00 -13.40 19.16
C GLU A 188 19.75 -12.81 19.83
N GLN A 189 19.81 -11.57 20.31
CA GLN A 189 18.64 -10.86 20.81
C GLN A 189 17.59 -10.66 19.72
N MET A 190 17.98 -10.24 18.52
CA MET A 190 17.06 -10.04 17.39
C MET A 190 16.46 -11.36 16.92
N MET A 191 17.21 -12.45 16.88
CA MET A 191 16.68 -13.79 16.61
C MET A 191 15.62 -14.22 17.62
N THR A 192 15.78 -13.85 18.89
CA THR A 192 14.77 -14.10 19.93
C THR A 192 13.52 -13.23 19.73
N GLU A 193 13.68 -11.99 19.27
CA GLU A 193 12.59 -11.03 19.04
C GLU A 193 11.83 -11.30 17.72
N TYR A 194 12.54 -11.80 16.70
CA TYR A 194 12.00 -12.10 15.36
C TYR A 194 12.28 -13.54 14.92
N PRO A 195 11.80 -14.58 15.64
CA PRO A 195 12.21 -15.98 15.44
C PRO A 195 11.77 -16.57 14.09
N GLU A 196 10.72 -16.04 13.48
CA GLU A 196 10.25 -16.49 12.16
C GLU A 196 11.01 -15.81 11.01
N LEU A 197 11.58 -14.64 11.24
CA LEU A 197 12.38 -13.90 10.27
C LEU A 197 13.85 -14.30 10.33
N LEU A 198 14.45 -14.30 11.53
CA LEU A 198 15.87 -14.50 11.77
C LEU A 198 16.10 -15.91 12.32
N THR A 199 16.21 -16.88 11.42
CA THR A 199 16.49 -18.29 11.76
C THR A 199 18.01 -18.56 11.88
N GLU A 200 18.39 -19.76 12.29
CA GLU A 200 19.79 -20.19 12.32
C GLU A 200 20.52 -20.09 10.96
N ASP A 201 19.77 -19.94 9.87
CA ASP A 201 20.32 -19.81 8.52
C ASP A 201 21.22 -18.58 8.37
N ILE A 202 20.92 -17.49 9.09
CA ILE A 202 21.72 -16.25 9.04
C ILE A 202 23.10 -16.40 9.67
N LEU A 203 23.33 -17.47 10.46
CA LEU A 203 24.59 -17.78 11.14
C LEU A 203 25.39 -18.88 10.43
N LYS A 204 24.91 -19.36 9.26
CA LYS A 204 25.61 -20.39 8.49
C LYS A 204 27.01 -19.94 8.08
N GLU A 205 27.90 -20.92 7.94
CA GLU A 205 29.26 -20.69 7.44
C GLU A 205 29.21 -19.97 6.07
N ASN A 206 30.10 -19.03 5.89
CA ASN A 206 30.23 -18.18 4.69
C ASN A 206 29.17 -17.09 4.52
N VAL A 207 28.18 -16.93 5.40
CA VAL A 207 27.33 -15.73 5.43
C VAL A 207 28.18 -14.52 5.87
N ARG A 208 28.27 -13.49 5.02
CA ARG A 208 29.15 -12.33 5.28
C ARG A 208 28.62 -11.46 6.42
N TYR A 209 27.34 -11.09 6.38
CA TYR A 209 26.66 -10.35 7.42
C TYR A 209 25.29 -10.98 7.70
N ALA A 210 25.03 -11.32 8.94
CA ALA A 210 23.80 -12.01 9.37
C ALA A 210 22.52 -11.24 9.02
N LEU A 211 22.55 -9.90 9.03
CA LEU A 211 21.41 -9.04 8.76
C LEU A 211 21.39 -8.45 7.34
N GLU A 212 22.29 -8.88 6.44
CA GLU A 212 22.25 -8.46 5.04
C GLU A 212 20.94 -8.88 4.38
N GLY A 213 20.26 -7.93 3.73
CA GLY A 213 18.96 -8.17 3.09
C GLY A 213 17.76 -8.26 4.03
N TYR A 214 17.95 -8.19 5.36
CA TYR A 214 16.88 -8.28 6.37
C TYR A 214 16.34 -6.92 6.83
N LEU A 215 17.00 -5.83 6.48
CA LEU A 215 16.54 -4.47 6.76
C LEU A 215 15.72 -3.97 5.59
N TYR A 216 14.38 -3.93 5.74
CA TYR A 216 13.46 -3.63 4.64
C TYR A 216 13.67 -2.22 4.09
N PRO A 217 13.76 -2.03 2.75
CA PRO A 217 13.84 -0.71 2.13
C PRO A 217 12.50 0.01 2.17
N ALA A 218 12.45 1.18 2.82
CA ALA A 218 11.25 2.00 2.93
C ALA A 218 11.60 3.43 3.38
N THR A 219 10.59 4.29 3.45
CA THR A 219 10.69 5.58 4.14
C THR A 219 10.14 5.45 5.56
N TYR A 220 11.00 5.66 6.54
CA TYR A 220 10.72 5.49 7.96
C TYR A 220 10.51 6.83 8.66
N PRO A 221 9.35 7.05 9.31
CA PRO A 221 9.14 8.20 10.17
C PRO A 221 9.79 7.98 11.54
N PHE A 222 10.54 8.98 12.02
CA PHE A 222 11.11 9.00 13.37
C PHE A 222 10.50 10.14 14.18
N PHE A 223 10.09 9.83 15.40
CA PHE A 223 9.36 10.74 16.29
C PHE A 223 10.25 11.32 17.41
N GLU A 224 11.51 10.95 17.43
CA GLU A 224 12.55 11.47 18.29
C GLU A 224 13.66 12.07 17.42
N LYS A 225 14.27 13.14 17.92
CA LYS A 225 15.34 13.84 17.19
C LYS A 225 16.58 12.97 17.01
N ASP A 226 16.83 12.09 17.97
CA ASP A 226 18.02 11.23 18.03
C ASP A 226 17.60 9.81 18.48
N PRO A 227 17.00 9.01 17.60
CA PRO A 227 16.62 7.63 17.90
C PRO A 227 17.86 6.79 18.18
N THR A 228 17.77 5.79 19.05
CA THR A 228 18.87 4.85 19.26
C THR A 228 19.13 4.00 18.00
N LEU A 229 20.36 3.50 17.84
CA LEU A 229 20.67 2.55 16.75
C LEU A 229 19.75 1.32 16.78
N ASP A 230 19.45 0.83 17.97
CA ASP A 230 18.56 -0.30 18.16
C ASP A 230 17.17 -0.01 17.63
N ASP A 231 16.61 1.19 17.91
CA ASP A 231 15.29 1.59 17.40
C ASP A 231 15.30 1.70 15.87
N VAL A 232 16.37 2.26 15.29
CA VAL A 232 16.54 2.37 13.84
C VAL A 232 16.56 0.98 13.19
N ILE A 233 17.38 0.07 13.70
CA ILE A 233 17.51 -1.30 13.17
C ILE A 233 16.22 -2.08 13.36
N LYS A 234 15.63 -2.05 14.56
CA LYS A 234 14.37 -2.73 14.87
C LYS A 234 13.20 -2.25 14.02
N THR A 235 13.13 -0.96 13.71
CA THR A 235 12.10 -0.41 12.82
C THR A 235 12.18 -1.07 11.44
N MET A 236 13.36 -1.23 10.88
CA MET A 236 13.58 -1.87 9.59
C MET A 236 13.33 -3.39 9.65
N LEU A 237 13.76 -4.07 10.73
CA LEU A 237 13.49 -5.50 10.96
C LEU A 237 11.99 -5.78 11.13
N THR A 238 11.28 -4.94 11.89
CA THR A 238 9.83 -5.06 12.08
C THR A 238 9.09 -4.95 10.75
N SER A 239 9.52 -4.05 9.88
CA SER A 239 8.94 -3.89 8.54
C SER A 239 9.18 -5.14 7.69
N MET A 240 10.40 -5.69 7.68
CA MET A 240 10.71 -6.94 6.98
C MET A 240 9.91 -8.12 7.54
N ASN A 241 9.80 -8.22 8.87
CA ASN A 241 9.02 -9.27 9.52
C ASN A 241 7.54 -9.19 9.12
N THR A 242 6.97 -8.00 9.01
CA THR A 242 5.60 -7.80 8.55
C THR A 242 5.43 -8.27 7.11
N ILE A 243 6.34 -7.89 6.22
CA ILE A 243 6.31 -8.32 4.81
C ILE A 243 6.45 -9.84 4.69
N VAL A 244 7.45 -10.45 5.34
CA VAL A 244 7.70 -11.90 5.26
C VAL A 244 6.54 -12.71 5.85
N SER A 245 5.89 -12.21 6.90
CA SER A 245 4.75 -12.88 7.53
C SER A 245 3.56 -13.08 6.57
N GLU A 246 3.41 -12.23 5.55
CA GLU A 246 2.38 -12.39 4.52
C GLU A 246 2.61 -13.63 3.64
N TYR A 247 3.85 -14.14 3.59
CA TYR A 247 4.26 -15.22 2.68
C TYR A 247 4.59 -16.55 3.38
N THR A 248 4.49 -16.63 4.70
CA THR A 248 4.88 -17.83 5.49
C THR A 248 4.23 -19.13 4.99
N THR A 249 2.95 -19.08 4.64
CA THR A 249 2.22 -20.25 4.11
C THR A 249 2.78 -20.70 2.75
N VAL A 250 3.03 -19.74 1.84
CA VAL A 250 3.56 -20.03 0.50
C VAL A 250 5.01 -20.54 0.57
N LEU A 251 5.81 -19.98 1.48
CA LEU A 251 7.18 -20.44 1.72
C LEU A 251 7.19 -21.89 2.23
N ALA A 252 6.31 -22.23 3.16
CA ALA A 252 6.17 -23.61 3.66
C ALA A 252 5.72 -24.58 2.55
N GLU A 253 4.78 -24.19 1.69
CA GLU A 253 4.33 -24.99 0.55
C GLU A 253 5.45 -25.23 -0.49
N LYS A 254 6.34 -24.26 -0.66
CA LYS A 254 7.49 -24.33 -1.58
C LYS A 254 8.74 -24.96 -0.94
N GLU A 255 8.68 -25.34 0.33
CA GLU A 255 9.83 -25.82 1.11
C GLU A 255 11.04 -24.85 1.05
N MET A 256 10.76 -23.55 1.00
CA MET A 256 11.75 -22.48 0.89
C MET A 256 11.92 -21.78 2.25
N SER A 257 13.14 -21.71 2.75
CA SER A 257 13.45 -20.96 3.97
C SER A 257 13.34 -19.43 3.73
N VAL A 258 13.10 -18.65 4.78
CA VAL A 258 13.13 -17.18 4.70
C VAL A 258 14.48 -16.68 4.18
N HIS A 259 15.57 -17.35 4.57
CA HIS A 259 16.91 -17.00 4.13
C HIS A 259 17.11 -17.20 2.60
N GLU A 260 16.68 -18.34 2.06
CA GLU A 260 16.71 -18.60 0.62
C GLU A 260 15.82 -17.63 -0.14
N PHE A 261 14.63 -17.34 0.40
CA PHE A 261 13.67 -16.39 -0.15
C PHE A 261 14.26 -14.99 -0.31
N LEU A 262 14.81 -14.43 0.78
CA LEU A 262 15.42 -13.11 0.74
C LEU A 262 16.72 -13.07 -0.07
N THR A 263 17.48 -14.18 -0.07
CA THR A 263 18.66 -14.33 -0.93
C THR A 263 18.26 -14.26 -2.40
N PHE A 264 17.28 -15.03 -2.82
CA PHE A 264 16.80 -15.03 -4.19
C PHE A 264 16.24 -13.65 -4.59
N ALA A 265 15.41 -13.05 -3.72
CA ALA A 265 14.85 -11.73 -3.96
C ALA A 265 15.93 -10.65 -4.14
N SER A 266 17.04 -10.73 -3.38
CA SER A 266 18.14 -9.80 -3.50
C SER A 266 18.89 -9.91 -4.83
N LEU A 267 18.98 -11.11 -5.40
CA LEU A 267 19.54 -11.31 -6.76
C LEU A 267 18.64 -10.65 -7.81
N LEU A 268 17.33 -10.85 -7.71
CA LEU A 268 16.37 -10.23 -8.62
C LEU A 268 16.38 -8.71 -8.53
N GLU A 269 16.57 -8.16 -7.32
CA GLU A 269 16.63 -6.70 -7.13
C GLU A 269 17.78 -6.09 -7.89
N GLU A 270 18.94 -6.72 -7.85
CA GLU A 270 20.17 -6.23 -8.45
C GLU A 270 20.25 -6.46 -9.98
N GLU A 271 19.49 -7.42 -10.52
CA GLU A 271 19.51 -7.77 -11.95
C GLU A 271 18.39 -7.14 -12.76
N ALA A 272 17.23 -6.84 -12.15
CA ALA A 272 16.05 -6.47 -12.90
C ALA A 272 15.84 -4.96 -12.97
N THR A 273 15.53 -4.45 -14.17
CA THR A 273 15.24 -3.03 -14.40
C THR A 273 13.74 -2.71 -14.37
N ALA A 274 12.86 -3.70 -14.63
CA ALA A 274 11.41 -3.56 -14.64
C ALA A 274 10.71 -4.72 -13.93
N GLN A 275 9.45 -4.53 -13.49
CA GLN A 275 8.68 -5.56 -12.76
C GLN A 275 8.43 -6.81 -13.61
N THR A 276 8.04 -6.65 -14.87
CA THR A 276 7.79 -7.76 -15.79
C THR A 276 9.05 -8.57 -16.08
N ASP A 277 10.21 -7.95 -16.04
CA ASP A 277 11.49 -8.62 -16.23
C ASP A 277 11.88 -9.43 -15.00
N ARG A 278 11.56 -8.96 -13.77
CA ARG A 278 11.86 -9.69 -12.53
C ARG A 278 11.24 -11.08 -12.49
N GLU A 279 9.98 -11.24 -12.88
CA GLU A 279 9.30 -12.53 -12.93
C GLU A 279 9.92 -13.46 -13.99
N THR A 280 10.36 -12.92 -15.13
CA THR A 280 11.00 -13.72 -16.19
C THR A 280 12.45 -14.05 -15.81
N ILE A 281 13.21 -13.14 -15.19
CA ILE A 281 14.55 -13.41 -14.66
C ILE A 281 14.47 -14.46 -13.54
N ALA A 282 13.46 -14.38 -12.65
CA ALA A 282 13.21 -15.40 -11.65
C ALA A 282 13.03 -16.78 -12.28
N SER A 283 12.27 -16.87 -13.37
CA SER A 283 12.13 -18.10 -14.16
C SER A 283 13.48 -18.65 -14.67
N VAL A 284 14.33 -17.76 -15.20
CA VAL A 284 15.68 -18.15 -15.65
C VAL A 284 16.50 -18.72 -14.49
N PHE A 285 16.51 -18.07 -13.33
CA PHE A 285 17.24 -18.55 -12.16
C PHE A 285 16.73 -19.90 -11.68
N TYR A 286 15.41 -20.08 -11.56
CA TYR A 286 14.82 -21.38 -11.20
C TYR A 286 15.15 -22.47 -12.23
N ASN A 287 15.12 -22.16 -13.53
CA ASN A 287 15.45 -23.11 -14.58
C ASN A 287 16.92 -23.53 -14.53
N ARG A 288 17.84 -22.58 -14.28
CA ARG A 288 19.28 -22.88 -14.07
C ARG A 288 19.49 -23.74 -12.83
N MET A 289 18.86 -23.40 -11.70
CA MET A 289 18.97 -24.20 -10.46
C MET A 289 18.48 -25.62 -10.64
N LYS A 290 17.39 -25.86 -11.40
CA LYS A 290 16.88 -27.21 -11.69
C LYS A 290 17.85 -28.12 -12.42
N ILE A 291 18.82 -27.57 -13.15
CA ILE A 291 19.79 -28.31 -13.95
C ILE A 291 21.23 -28.13 -13.45
N ASP A 292 21.41 -27.66 -12.21
CA ASP A 292 22.71 -27.38 -11.60
C ASP A 292 23.60 -26.43 -12.45
N MET A 293 22.97 -25.49 -13.17
CA MET A 293 23.68 -24.47 -13.94
C MET A 293 23.99 -23.28 -13.03
N PRO A 294 25.24 -22.76 -13.04
CA PRO A 294 25.59 -21.56 -12.28
C PRO A 294 24.70 -20.36 -12.63
N LEU A 295 24.32 -19.54 -11.62
CA LEU A 295 23.45 -18.38 -11.86
C LEU A 295 24.15 -17.27 -12.64
N GLN A 296 25.47 -17.11 -12.47
CA GLN A 296 26.32 -16.18 -13.23
C GLN A 296 25.80 -14.75 -13.24
N THR A 297 25.55 -14.19 -12.05
CA THR A 297 25.08 -12.83 -11.87
C THR A 297 26.23 -11.92 -11.44
N ASP A 298 26.47 -10.83 -12.18
CA ASP A 298 27.54 -9.88 -11.90
C ASP A 298 27.44 -9.25 -10.49
N PRO A 299 26.24 -8.88 -9.98
CA PRO A 299 26.09 -8.34 -8.64
C PRO A 299 26.69 -9.23 -7.54
N THR A 300 26.63 -10.55 -7.67
CA THR A 300 27.22 -11.46 -6.68
C THR A 300 28.75 -11.38 -6.64
N VAL A 301 29.37 -11.12 -7.81
CA VAL A 301 30.82 -10.90 -7.91
C VAL A 301 31.19 -9.56 -7.28
N LEU A 302 30.45 -8.50 -7.56
CA LEU A 302 30.66 -7.17 -6.95
C LEU A 302 30.54 -7.23 -5.43
N TYR A 303 29.50 -7.92 -4.93
CA TYR A 303 29.34 -8.13 -3.50
C TYR A 303 30.50 -8.95 -2.89
N ALA A 304 30.95 -10.00 -3.58
CA ALA A 304 32.08 -10.82 -3.15
C ALA A 304 33.39 -10.01 -3.02
N LEU A 305 33.61 -9.09 -3.96
CA LEU A 305 34.77 -8.20 -3.97
C LEU A 305 34.73 -7.10 -2.88
N GLY A 306 33.51 -6.76 -2.41
CA GLY A 306 33.34 -5.70 -1.42
C GLY A 306 33.70 -4.30 -1.95
N SER A 307 33.69 -4.10 -3.26
CA SER A 307 34.08 -2.85 -3.88
C SER A 307 33.08 -2.44 -4.95
N HIS A 308 32.67 -1.16 -4.94
CA HIS A 308 31.94 -0.56 -6.04
C HIS A 308 32.87 -0.43 -7.25
N LYS A 309 32.65 -1.30 -8.25
CA LYS A 309 33.24 -1.17 -9.56
C LYS A 309 32.12 -0.88 -10.54
N ASP A 310 32.33 0.06 -11.45
CA ASP A 310 31.38 0.38 -12.52
C ASP A 310 31.23 -0.76 -13.55
N ARG A 311 32.16 -1.73 -13.53
CA ARG A 311 32.21 -2.83 -14.45
C ARG A 311 32.96 -4.04 -13.85
N VAL A 312 32.36 -5.22 -13.99
CA VAL A 312 33.00 -6.50 -13.69
C VAL A 312 33.99 -6.85 -14.82
N LEU A 313 35.23 -7.18 -14.48
CA LEU A 313 36.25 -7.61 -15.44
C LEU A 313 36.29 -9.14 -15.48
N TYR A 314 36.83 -9.72 -16.56
CA TYR A 314 36.96 -11.18 -16.69
C TYR A 314 37.75 -11.83 -15.54
N GLU A 315 38.77 -11.14 -15.02
CA GLU A 315 39.54 -11.60 -13.85
C GLU A 315 38.72 -11.64 -12.56
N ASP A 316 37.70 -10.77 -12.44
CA ASP A 316 36.81 -10.71 -11.28
C ASP A 316 35.86 -11.94 -11.25
N LEU A 317 35.50 -12.50 -12.42
CA LEU A 317 34.63 -13.66 -12.54
C LEU A 317 35.25 -14.94 -11.96
N GLU A 318 36.58 -14.99 -11.82
CA GLU A 318 37.33 -16.14 -11.31
C GLU A 318 37.59 -16.06 -9.78
N VAL A 319 37.12 -14.99 -9.10
CA VAL A 319 37.36 -14.81 -7.68
C VAL A 319 36.80 -15.99 -6.87
N LYS A 320 37.64 -16.62 -6.05
CA LYS A 320 37.25 -17.73 -5.17
C LYS A 320 36.56 -17.18 -3.92
N ASN A 321 35.29 -16.92 -4.02
CA ASN A 321 34.43 -16.46 -2.94
C ASN A 321 33.11 -17.22 -2.94
N PRO A 322 32.56 -17.65 -1.79
CA PRO A 322 31.29 -18.37 -1.72
C PRO A 322 30.11 -17.64 -2.38
N TYR A 323 30.13 -16.29 -2.43
CA TYR A 323 29.10 -15.49 -3.09
C TYR A 323 29.21 -15.45 -4.62
N ASN A 324 30.36 -15.81 -5.21
CA ASN A 324 30.54 -15.77 -6.66
C ASN A 324 29.75 -16.89 -7.36
N THR A 325 28.62 -16.53 -7.97
CA THR A 325 27.74 -17.45 -8.70
C THR A 325 28.23 -17.84 -10.09
N TYR A 326 29.41 -17.39 -10.54
CA TYR A 326 30.09 -17.91 -11.72
C TYR A 326 30.85 -19.20 -11.43
N VAL A 327 31.33 -19.37 -10.20
CA VAL A 327 32.12 -20.52 -9.79
C VAL A 327 31.41 -21.46 -8.81
N ASN A 328 30.35 -21.00 -8.17
CA ASN A 328 29.53 -21.79 -7.27
C ASN A 328 28.12 -21.96 -7.86
N VAL A 329 27.58 -23.17 -7.77
CA VAL A 329 26.22 -23.52 -8.24
C VAL A 329 25.20 -23.22 -7.14
N GLY A 330 23.99 -22.82 -7.54
CA GLY A 330 22.89 -22.50 -6.63
C GLY A 330 22.94 -21.06 -6.10
N LEU A 331 22.18 -20.81 -5.03
CA LEU A 331 22.15 -19.52 -4.36
C LEU A 331 23.46 -19.25 -3.61
N PRO A 332 23.88 -17.97 -3.51
CA PRO A 332 24.97 -17.59 -2.61
C PRO A 332 24.61 -17.87 -1.15
N PRO A 333 25.57 -17.79 -0.21
CA PRO A 333 25.35 -18.08 1.21
C PRO A 333 24.27 -17.25 1.89
N GLY A 334 23.94 -16.09 1.36
CA GLY A 334 22.92 -15.18 1.88
C GLY A 334 22.63 -14.02 0.93
N PRO A 335 21.70 -13.11 1.30
CA PRO A 335 21.36 -11.94 0.51
C PRO A 335 22.58 -11.07 0.21
N ILE A 336 22.51 -10.30 -0.88
CA ILE A 336 23.56 -9.35 -1.32
C ILE A 336 23.09 -7.89 -1.23
N ALA A 337 21.79 -7.66 -1.05
CA ALA A 337 21.18 -6.34 -0.94
C ALA A 337 19.79 -6.43 -0.31
N GLY A 338 19.22 -5.29 0.07
CA GLY A 338 17.82 -5.17 0.51
C GLY A 338 16.85 -5.18 -0.66
N ALA A 339 16.04 -6.23 -0.79
CA ALA A 339 15.06 -6.37 -1.86
C ALA A 339 13.77 -5.58 -1.58
N GLY A 340 13.24 -4.93 -2.60
CA GLY A 340 11.92 -4.31 -2.57
C GLY A 340 10.78 -5.31 -2.77
N LYS A 341 9.55 -4.82 -2.57
CA LYS A 341 8.34 -5.66 -2.64
C LYS A 341 8.20 -6.38 -3.98
N THR A 342 8.52 -5.72 -5.08
CA THR A 342 8.38 -6.29 -6.43
C THR A 342 9.31 -7.50 -6.65
N SER A 343 10.54 -7.45 -6.15
CA SER A 343 11.49 -8.57 -6.23
C SER A 343 11.10 -9.71 -5.30
N ILE A 344 10.59 -9.39 -4.11
CA ILE A 344 10.02 -10.35 -3.15
C ILE A 344 8.85 -11.12 -3.78
N GLU A 345 7.89 -10.41 -4.41
CA GLU A 345 6.74 -11.03 -5.08
C GLU A 345 7.15 -11.86 -6.31
N ALA A 346 8.09 -11.38 -7.12
CA ALA A 346 8.59 -12.08 -8.30
C ALA A 346 9.29 -13.40 -7.96
N THR A 347 9.95 -13.48 -6.80
CA THR A 347 10.56 -14.74 -6.30
C THR A 347 9.51 -15.84 -6.15
N LEU A 348 8.31 -15.51 -5.72
CA LEU A 348 7.24 -16.49 -5.48
C LEU A 348 6.37 -16.76 -6.71
N ASN A 349 6.34 -15.81 -7.65
CA ASN A 349 5.47 -15.83 -8.82
C ASN A 349 6.27 -15.68 -10.13
N PRO A 350 7.26 -16.57 -10.41
CA PRO A 350 8.01 -16.52 -11.66
C PRO A 350 7.10 -16.80 -12.85
N THR A 351 7.36 -16.14 -13.99
CA THR A 351 6.73 -16.49 -15.26
C THR A 351 7.12 -17.92 -15.67
N GLU A 352 6.19 -18.73 -16.12
CA GLU A 352 6.49 -20.09 -16.62
C GLU A 352 7.18 -20.00 -17.98
N THR A 353 8.50 -20.26 -18.02
CA THR A 353 9.31 -20.27 -19.26
C THR A 353 10.34 -21.38 -19.25
N ASP A 354 10.96 -21.63 -20.42
CA ASP A 354 12.11 -22.51 -20.56
C ASP A 354 13.42 -21.72 -20.79
N TYR A 355 13.42 -20.41 -20.45
CA TYR A 355 14.62 -19.60 -20.67
C TYR A 355 15.73 -19.95 -19.69
N LEU A 356 16.96 -19.97 -20.22
CA LEU A 356 18.19 -20.19 -19.45
C LEU A 356 19.14 -19.00 -19.52
N TYR A 357 18.92 -18.06 -20.44
CA TYR A 357 19.80 -16.92 -20.70
C TYR A 357 18.97 -15.65 -20.86
N PHE A 358 19.56 -14.53 -20.47
CA PHE A 358 19.05 -13.20 -20.76
C PHE A 358 20.20 -12.22 -20.94
N LEU A 359 19.93 -11.09 -21.56
CA LEU A 359 20.81 -9.93 -21.65
C LEU A 359 19.96 -8.67 -21.76
N ALA A 360 20.43 -7.56 -21.20
CA ALA A 360 19.84 -6.24 -21.40
C ALA A 360 20.51 -5.55 -22.60
N ASP A 361 19.71 -4.93 -23.48
CA ASP A 361 20.23 -4.07 -24.54
C ASP A 361 20.60 -2.67 -24.01
N LYS A 362 21.03 -1.78 -24.92
CA LYS A 362 21.45 -0.40 -24.56
C LYS A 362 20.30 0.48 -24.05
N GLU A 363 19.07 0.13 -24.37
CA GLU A 363 17.83 0.75 -23.92
C GLU A 363 17.34 0.18 -22.59
N GLY A 364 17.99 -0.89 -22.07
CA GLY A 364 17.62 -1.58 -20.82
C GLY A 364 16.52 -2.63 -21.01
N THR A 365 16.19 -3.01 -22.26
CA THR A 365 15.22 -4.07 -22.55
C THR A 365 15.89 -5.44 -22.47
N ASN A 366 15.28 -6.37 -21.73
CA ASN A 366 15.80 -7.72 -21.61
C ASN A 366 15.39 -8.62 -22.79
N HIS A 367 16.34 -9.38 -23.29
CA HIS A 367 16.17 -10.38 -24.35
C HIS A 367 16.51 -11.77 -23.82
N PHE A 368 15.53 -12.66 -23.81
CA PHE A 368 15.64 -14.00 -23.23
C PHE A 368 15.95 -15.04 -24.31
N ALA A 369 16.61 -16.11 -23.91
CA ALA A 369 16.94 -17.23 -24.80
C ALA A 369 16.90 -18.59 -24.06
N LYS A 370 16.51 -19.66 -24.77
CA LYS A 370 16.47 -21.02 -24.26
C LYS A 370 17.79 -21.78 -24.40
N SER A 371 18.60 -21.39 -25.39
CA SER A 371 19.88 -22.02 -25.69
C SER A 371 21.00 -20.99 -25.75
N TYR A 372 22.24 -21.48 -25.61
CA TYR A 372 23.42 -20.63 -25.74
C TYR A 372 23.58 -20.04 -27.15
N ASP A 373 23.21 -20.81 -28.20
CA ASP A 373 23.26 -20.33 -29.57
C ASP A 373 22.29 -19.17 -29.80
N GLU A 374 21.06 -19.24 -29.26
CA GLU A 374 20.10 -18.13 -29.28
C GLU A 374 20.62 -16.91 -28.51
N HIS A 375 21.27 -17.16 -27.36
CA HIS A 375 21.89 -16.09 -26.57
C HIS A 375 23.00 -15.37 -27.34
N LEU A 376 23.88 -16.12 -28.03
CA LEU A 376 24.91 -15.53 -28.90
C LEU A 376 24.29 -14.71 -30.04
N ALA A 377 23.21 -15.21 -30.65
CA ALA A 377 22.47 -14.46 -31.67
C ALA A 377 21.87 -13.15 -31.11
N ASN A 378 21.35 -13.17 -29.88
CA ASN A 378 20.87 -11.97 -29.18
C ASN A 378 22.01 -10.98 -28.92
N ILE A 379 23.19 -11.44 -28.47
CA ILE A 379 24.37 -10.58 -28.28
C ILE A 379 24.76 -9.88 -29.58
N GLU A 380 24.82 -10.63 -30.69
CA GLU A 380 25.17 -10.08 -32.02
C GLU A 380 24.15 -9.02 -32.49
N LYS A 381 22.87 -9.29 -32.23
CA LYS A 381 21.77 -8.43 -32.70
C LYS A 381 21.58 -7.16 -31.87
N TYR A 382 21.74 -7.24 -30.55
CA TYR A 382 21.33 -6.17 -29.65
C TYR A 382 22.48 -5.43 -28.95
N LEU A 383 23.68 -6.04 -28.89
CA LEU A 383 24.81 -5.40 -28.20
C LEU A 383 25.91 -4.92 -29.16
N ARG A 384 25.95 -5.38 -30.43
CA ARG A 384 26.88 -4.96 -31.46
C ARG A 384 26.21 -4.08 -32.51
#